data_3cb2b5ad3d31a07ef6738e407e2897ec
#
_entry.id   3cb2b5ad3d31a07ef6738e407e2897ec
#
_cell.length_a   1.000
_cell.length_b   1.000
_cell.length_c   1.000
_cell.angle_alpha   90.00
_cell.angle_beta   90.00
_cell.angle_gamma   90.00
#
_symmetry.space_group_name_H-M   'P 1'
#
loop_
_entity.id
_entity.type
_entity.pdbx_description
1 polymer ?
#
loop_
_entity_poly.entity_id
_entity_poly.type
_entity_poly.pdbx_seq_one_letter_code
_entity_poly.pdbx_strand_id
1 'polypeptide(L)'
;MIEKIYETPSGIIHYWTNDAVESSQSTLIFLPGLTADHRLFEKQIEYFKDTYRVLVWDAPGHASSYPFRLDFTLFDLATWLDEIFIKERIENPIVIGQSMGGYVGQVYAQLFPEKLKGLVTIDSPSLQRNYYTAIELWLLKNMEAIYRIYRWKSLLKSGPKSVSTTDYGRKLMYDMMMVYDGDQKRYARLAGYGYKIFSEAVEKKLSYEVKCPQLVICGKEDRAGSCIRYLKAYEKNTGKSVQWID
;
A
#
# COMPACT_ATOMS: atom_id res chain seq x y z
N MET A 1 2.76 0.44 20.52
CA MET A 1 3.49 -0.17 19.39
C MET A 1 4.99 0.00 19.61
N ILE A 2 5.77 -1.04 19.38
CA ILE A 2 7.23 -1.06 19.51
C ILE A 2 7.82 -0.90 18.12
N GLU A 3 8.69 0.08 17.94
CA GLU A 3 9.41 0.29 16.69
C GLU A 3 10.53 -0.73 16.55
N LYS A 4 10.65 -1.31 15.36
CA LYS A 4 11.69 -2.25 14.95
C LYS A 4 12.19 -1.93 13.56
N ILE A 5 13.33 -2.49 13.19
CA ILE A 5 13.93 -2.28 11.87
C ILE A 5 14.26 -3.61 11.19
N TYR A 6 14.23 -3.55 9.86
CA TYR A 6 14.73 -4.60 8.98
C TYR A 6 15.73 -4.00 7.98
N GLU A 7 16.95 -4.51 7.97
CA GLU A 7 18.03 -4.05 7.09
C GLU A 7 17.95 -4.75 5.74
N THR A 8 18.05 -3.98 4.66
CA THR A 8 18.15 -4.48 3.29
C THR A 8 19.39 -3.91 2.63
N PRO A 9 19.86 -4.47 1.49
CA PRO A 9 20.96 -3.88 0.73
C PRO A 9 20.69 -2.46 0.23
N SER A 10 19.42 -2.04 0.16
CA SER A 10 19.00 -0.73 -0.37
C SER A 10 18.68 0.30 0.70
N GLY A 11 18.54 -0.12 1.98
CA GLY A 11 18.22 0.77 3.10
C GLY A 11 17.56 0.01 4.26
N ILE A 12 17.04 0.77 5.21
CA ILE A 12 16.40 0.25 6.42
C ILE A 12 14.90 0.42 6.31
N ILE A 13 14.15 -0.66 6.59
CA ILE A 13 12.69 -0.64 6.70
C ILE A 13 12.33 -0.51 8.17
N HIS A 14 11.56 0.50 8.52
CA HIS A 14 10.99 0.71 9.84
C HIS A 14 9.58 0.12 9.90
N TYR A 15 9.28 -0.61 10.95
CA TYR A 15 7.96 -1.15 11.22
C TYR A 15 7.65 -1.16 12.72
N TRP A 16 6.37 -1.17 13.05
CA TRP A 16 5.89 -1.18 14.43
C TRP A 16 5.03 -2.39 14.67
N THR A 17 5.21 -3.02 15.82
CA THR A 17 4.37 -4.14 16.26
C THR A 17 4.04 -3.99 17.75
N ASN A 18 2.94 -4.56 18.20
CA ASN A 18 2.68 -4.75 19.62
C ASN A 18 3.32 -6.06 20.08
N ASP A 19 3.43 -6.23 21.40
CA ASP A 19 3.79 -7.54 21.96
C ASP A 19 2.73 -8.56 21.59
N ALA A 20 3.17 -9.81 21.38
CA ALA A 20 2.26 -10.88 21.03
C ALA A 20 1.16 -10.99 22.11
N VAL A 21 -0.08 -10.79 21.71
CA VAL A 21 -1.22 -11.14 22.54
C VAL A 21 -1.27 -12.67 22.55
N GLU A 22 -1.02 -13.30 23.69
CA GLU A 22 -0.92 -14.79 23.84
C GLU A 22 -2.14 -15.52 23.26
N SER A 23 -3.29 -14.86 23.20
CA SER A 23 -4.54 -15.40 22.66
C SER A 23 -4.79 -15.05 21.18
N SER A 24 -3.87 -14.35 20.49
CA SER A 24 -4.15 -13.89 19.13
C SER A 24 -4.13 -15.05 18.13
N GLN A 25 -5.27 -15.33 17.53
CA GLN A 25 -5.43 -16.36 16.49
C GLN A 25 -4.84 -15.95 15.15
N SER A 26 -4.45 -14.69 14.98
CA SER A 26 -3.93 -14.14 13.72
C SER A 26 -3.18 -12.84 13.94
N THR A 27 -2.20 -12.57 13.10
CA THR A 27 -1.53 -11.27 13.02
C THR A 27 -2.15 -10.42 11.91
N LEU A 28 -2.50 -9.17 12.21
CA LEU A 28 -2.97 -8.18 11.24
C LEU A 28 -1.80 -7.34 10.75
N ILE A 29 -1.60 -7.30 9.44
CA ILE A 29 -0.51 -6.59 8.80
C ILE A 29 -1.08 -5.41 8.02
N PHE A 30 -0.75 -4.18 8.41
CA PHE A 30 -1.23 -2.97 7.76
C PHE A 30 -0.16 -2.40 6.83
N LEU A 31 -0.48 -2.27 5.55
CA LEU A 31 0.42 -1.77 4.51
C LEU A 31 -0.16 -0.46 3.94
N PRO A 32 0.42 0.70 4.30
CA PRO A 32 0.01 2.00 3.77
C PRO A 32 0.24 2.14 2.26
N GLY A 33 -0.48 3.09 1.67
CA GLY A 33 -0.35 3.44 0.27
C GLY A 33 0.88 4.30 -0.05
N LEU A 34 1.03 4.61 -1.32
CA LEU A 34 2.13 5.41 -1.84
C LEU A 34 2.12 6.81 -1.20
N THR A 35 3.26 7.25 -0.72
CA THR A 35 3.52 8.52 0.01
C THR A 35 2.81 8.67 1.36
N ALA A 36 2.07 7.66 1.80
CA ALA A 36 1.54 7.54 3.15
C ALA A 36 2.56 6.85 4.08
N ASP A 37 2.30 6.83 5.37
CA ASP A 37 3.12 6.17 6.38
C ASP A 37 2.25 5.39 7.39
N HIS A 38 2.88 4.76 8.40
CA HIS A 38 2.23 3.93 9.40
C HIS A 38 1.01 4.59 10.08
N ARG A 39 0.94 5.93 10.14
CA ARG A 39 -0.18 6.67 10.73
C ARG A 39 -1.49 6.51 9.96
N LEU A 40 -1.44 6.07 8.68
CA LEU A 40 -2.65 5.86 7.88
C LEU A 40 -3.65 4.95 8.57
N PHE A 41 -3.16 3.97 9.32
CA PHE A 41 -3.98 2.96 9.99
C PHE A 41 -4.08 3.17 11.51
N GLU A 42 -3.79 4.38 12.03
CA GLU A 42 -3.75 4.62 13.48
C GLU A 42 -5.04 4.25 14.21
N LYS A 43 -6.21 4.50 13.60
CA LYS A 43 -7.52 4.14 14.18
C LYS A 43 -7.76 2.62 14.18
N GLN A 44 -7.38 1.94 13.10
CA GLN A 44 -7.51 0.50 12.99
C GLN A 44 -6.55 -0.20 13.97
N ILE A 45 -5.31 0.30 14.06
CA ILE A 45 -4.33 -0.20 15.02
C ILE A 45 -4.85 -0.02 16.46
N GLU A 46 -5.36 1.16 16.79
CA GLU A 46 -5.92 1.43 18.11
C GLU A 46 -7.07 0.49 18.46
N TYR A 47 -7.94 0.19 17.49
CA TYR A 47 -9.07 -0.72 17.67
C TYR A 47 -8.65 -2.18 17.85
N PHE A 48 -7.63 -2.64 17.13
CA PHE A 48 -7.28 -4.06 17.08
C PHE A 48 -6.13 -4.47 18.01
N LYS A 49 -5.27 -3.54 18.45
CA LYS A 49 -4.01 -3.83 19.16
C LYS A 49 -4.17 -4.63 20.46
N ASP A 50 -5.31 -4.53 21.14
CA ASP A 50 -5.57 -5.22 22.41
C ASP A 50 -6.09 -6.66 22.22
N THR A 51 -6.53 -7.00 20.98
CA THR A 51 -7.10 -8.31 20.66
C THR A 51 -6.23 -9.11 19.69
N TYR A 52 -5.52 -8.41 18.79
CA TYR A 52 -4.69 -9.01 17.76
C TYR A 52 -3.24 -8.57 17.90
N ARG A 53 -2.34 -9.45 17.48
CA ARG A 53 -1.01 -8.98 17.11
C ARG A 53 -1.12 -8.13 15.86
N VAL A 54 -0.48 -6.96 15.87
CA VAL A 54 -0.54 -5.99 14.78
C VAL A 54 0.87 -5.66 14.32
N LEU A 55 1.05 -5.54 13.02
CA LEU A 55 2.25 -4.98 12.40
C LEU A 55 1.85 -3.92 11.38
N VAL A 56 2.54 -2.79 11.38
CA VAL A 56 2.46 -1.75 10.35
C VAL A 56 3.86 -1.29 10.00
N TRP A 57 4.12 -0.97 8.74
CA TRP A 57 5.43 -0.48 8.30
C TRP A 57 5.36 0.90 7.66
N ASP A 58 6.49 1.56 7.62
CA ASP A 58 6.76 2.59 6.60
C ASP A 58 7.41 1.88 5.42
N ALA A 59 6.75 1.90 4.28
CA ALA A 59 7.29 1.22 3.10
C ALA A 59 8.66 1.80 2.70
N PRO A 60 9.54 1.05 2.04
CA PRO A 60 10.85 1.52 1.57
C PRO A 60 10.82 2.90 0.92
N GLY A 61 11.64 3.83 1.42
CA GLY A 61 11.69 5.22 0.98
C GLY A 61 10.63 6.16 1.58
N HIS A 62 9.65 5.64 2.32
CA HIS A 62 8.62 6.43 2.98
C HIS A 62 9.03 6.80 4.41
N ALA A 63 8.60 7.95 4.87
CA ALA A 63 8.73 8.47 6.23
C ALA A 63 10.01 7.99 6.96
N SER A 64 9.89 7.14 8.00
CA SER A 64 11.02 6.64 8.79
C SER A 64 11.94 5.68 8.00
N SER A 65 11.44 5.02 6.95
CA SER A 65 12.24 4.18 6.06
C SER A 65 13.00 4.97 4.99
N TYR A 66 13.33 6.22 5.25
CA TYR A 66 14.19 7.05 4.44
C TYR A 66 15.47 7.39 5.23
N PRO A 67 16.68 7.40 4.60
CA PRO A 67 16.95 7.23 3.17
C PRO A 67 16.89 5.76 2.70
N PHE A 68 16.45 5.57 1.45
CA PHE A 68 16.35 4.26 0.80
C PHE A 68 16.65 4.39 -0.71
N ARG A 69 17.44 3.47 -1.29
CA ARG A 69 17.66 3.46 -2.74
C ARG A 69 16.42 2.97 -3.46
N LEU A 70 16.02 3.69 -4.50
CA LEU A 70 14.87 3.33 -5.33
C LEU A 70 15.32 2.41 -6.49
N ASP A 71 15.72 1.20 -6.15
CA ASP A 71 16.21 0.16 -7.07
C ASP A 71 15.52 -1.20 -6.83
N PHE A 72 14.30 -1.17 -6.30
CA PHE A 72 13.49 -2.33 -5.95
C PHE A 72 12.19 -2.41 -6.77
N THR A 73 11.56 -3.56 -6.75
CA THR A 73 10.26 -3.84 -7.39
C THR A 73 9.18 -4.12 -6.36
N LEU A 74 7.91 -4.27 -6.78
CA LEU A 74 6.86 -4.77 -5.88
C LEU A 74 7.15 -6.20 -5.38
N PHE A 75 7.92 -6.98 -6.13
CA PHE A 75 8.33 -8.33 -5.74
C PHE A 75 9.36 -8.30 -4.62
N ASP A 76 10.30 -7.36 -4.65
CA ASP A 76 11.25 -7.16 -3.57
C ASP A 76 10.53 -6.71 -2.29
N LEU A 77 9.53 -5.80 -2.40
CA LEU A 77 8.70 -5.41 -1.26
C LEU A 77 7.98 -6.60 -0.61
N ALA A 78 7.41 -7.48 -1.42
CA ALA A 78 6.75 -8.68 -0.92
C ALA A 78 7.74 -9.69 -0.29
N THR A 79 8.95 -9.79 -0.84
CA THR A 79 10.02 -10.63 -0.30
C THR A 79 10.52 -10.10 1.04
N TRP A 80 10.81 -8.80 1.15
CA TRP A 80 11.20 -8.19 2.43
C TRP A 80 10.10 -8.28 3.49
N LEU A 81 8.84 -8.21 3.07
CA LEU A 81 7.71 -8.43 3.97
C LEU A 81 7.70 -9.86 4.51
N ASP A 82 7.97 -10.87 3.66
CA ASP A 82 8.09 -12.27 4.10
C ASP A 82 9.26 -12.49 5.07
N GLU A 83 10.40 -11.84 4.81
CA GLU A 83 11.58 -11.87 5.68
C GLU A 83 11.29 -11.22 7.05
N ILE A 84 10.52 -10.12 7.08
CA ILE A 84 10.03 -9.53 8.33
C ILE A 84 9.09 -10.51 9.05
N PHE A 85 8.21 -11.21 8.35
CA PHE A 85 7.33 -12.20 8.97
C PHE A 85 8.12 -13.36 9.59
N ILE A 86 9.15 -13.84 8.89
CA ILE A 86 10.05 -14.89 9.41
C ILE A 86 10.78 -14.39 10.68
N LYS A 87 11.34 -13.17 10.65
CA LYS A 87 12.02 -12.55 11.78
C LYS A 87 11.10 -12.41 13.00
N GLU A 88 9.86 -12.01 12.77
CA GLU A 88 8.83 -11.82 13.80
C GLU A 88 8.07 -13.10 14.16
N ARG A 89 8.36 -14.24 13.52
CA ARG A 89 7.64 -15.52 13.69
C ARG A 89 6.14 -15.36 13.47
N ILE A 90 5.78 -14.63 12.40
CA ILE A 90 4.40 -14.42 12.00
C ILE A 90 4.01 -15.52 11.01
N GLU A 91 3.04 -16.33 11.38
CA GLU A 91 2.50 -17.40 10.55
C GLU A 91 1.07 -17.05 10.14
N ASN A 92 0.72 -17.34 8.89
CA ASN A 92 -0.63 -17.16 8.33
C ASN A 92 -1.27 -15.79 8.67
N PRO A 93 -0.61 -14.64 8.33
CA PRO A 93 -1.14 -13.32 8.61
C PRO A 93 -2.37 -12.98 7.75
N ILE A 94 -3.15 -12.01 8.23
CA ILE A 94 -4.12 -11.29 7.41
C ILE A 94 -3.46 -9.98 6.97
N VAL A 95 -3.25 -9.81 5.67
CA VAL A 95 -2.67 -8.58 5.11
C VAL A 95 -3.78 -7.63 4.73
N ILE A 96 -3.68 -6.38 5.21
CA ILE A 96 -4.60 -5.27 4.94
C ILE A 96 -3.80 -4.17 4.27
N GLY A 97 -3.99 -3.98 2.97
CA GLY A 97 -3.23 -3.01 2.19
C GLY A 97 -4.12 -1.97 1.52
N GLN A 98 -3.76 -0.70 1.67
CA GLN A 98 -4.41 0.41 0.97
C GLN A 98 -3.56 0.81 -0.24
N SER A 99 -4.18 0.97 -1.43
CA SER A 99 -3.53 1.39 -2.67
C SER A 99 -2.23 0.59 -2.93
N MET A 100 -1.06 1.22 -2.90
CA MET A 100 0.24 0.55 -3.08
C MET A 100 0.43 -0.63 -2.10
N GLY A 101 0.01 -0.50 -0.85
CA GLY A 101 0.06 -1.58 0.14
C GLY A 101 -0.77 -2.79 -0.26
N GLY A 102 -1.93 -2.57 -0.90
CA GLY A 102 -2.75 -3.65 -1.44
C GLY A 102 -2.11 -4.33 -2.65
N TYR A 103 -1.33 -3.61 -3.46
CA TYR A 103 -0.54 -4.22 -4.54
C TYR A 103 0.61 -5.07 -3.99
N VAL A 104 1.27 -4.63 -2.94
CA VAL A 104 2.25 -5.48 -2.23
C VAL A 104 1.59 -6.76 -1.72
N GLY A 105 0.40 -6.66 -1.12
CA GLY A 105 -0.38 -7.82 -0.67
C GLY A 105 -0.75 -8.79 -1.82
N GLN A 106 -1.13 -8.28 -2.99
CA GLN A 106 -1.40 -9.11 -4.17
C GLN A 106 -0.14 -9.82 -4.71
N VAL A 107 0.99 -9.11 -4.74
CA VAL A 107 2.28 -9.71 -5.12
C VAL A 107 2.71 -10.75 -4.08
N TYR A 108 2.51 -10.48 -2.79
CA TYR A 108 2.78 -11.45 -1.73
C TYR A 108 1.94 -12.73 -1.92
N ALA A 109 0.64 -12.59 -2.17
CA ALA A 109 -0.23 -13.74 -2.45
C ALA A 109 0.18 -14.51 -3.71
N GLN A 110 0.76 -13.83 -4.72
CA GLN A 110 1.29 -14.47 -5.93
C GLN A 110 2.57 -15.26 -5.67
N LEU A 111 3.48 -14.73 -4.82
CA LEU A 111 4.76 -15.38 -4.49
C LEU A 111 4.61 -16.49 -3.44
N PHE A 112 3.73 -16.29 -2.47
CA PHE A 112 3.56 -17.14 -1.30
C PHE A 112 2.09 -17.53 -1.09
N PRO A 113 1.47 -18.25 -2.03
CA PRO A 113 0.01 -18.43 -2.09
C PRO A 113 -0.60 -19.16 -0.89
N GLU A 114 0.21 -19.92 -0.13
CA GLU A 114 -0.25 -20.68 1.03
C GLU A 114 0.07 -19.99 2.38
N LYS A 115 0.77 -18.85 2.36
CA LYS A 115 1.20 -18.17 3.59
C LYS A 115 0.20 -17.16 4.14
N LEU A 116 -0.84 -16.79 3.40
CA LEU A 116 -1.85 -15.83 3.86
C LEU A 116 -3.10 -16.53 4.41
N LYS A 117 -3.55 -16.12 5.57
CA LYS A 117 -4.89 -16.45 6.09
C LYS A 117 -5.98 -15.63 5.41
N GLY A 118 -5.67 -14.41 4.97
CA GLY A 118 -6.59 -13.53 4.26
C GLY A 118 -5.91 -12.30 3.68
N LEU A 119 -6.54 -11.71 2.67
CA LEU A 119 -6.10 -10.46 2.04
C LEU A 119 -7.23 -9.46 1.99
N VAL A 120 -7.03 -8.29 2.57
CA VAL A 120 -7.92 -7.13 2.45
C VAL A 120 -7.23 -6.08 1.58
N THR A 121 -7.87 -5.70 0.47
CA THR A 121 -7.39 -4.62 -0.40
C THR A 121 -8.35 -3.43 -0.31
N ILE A 122 -7.81 -2.25 -0.05
CA ILE A 122 -8.56 -1.00 0.08
C ILE A 122 -8.10 -0.08 -1.05
N ASP A 123 -9.01 0.34 -1.92
CA ASP A 123 -8.72 1.17 -3.09
C ASP A 123 -7.54 0.65 -3.93
N SER A 124 -7.46 -0.68 -4.06
CA SER A 124 -6.37 -1.39 -4.75
C SER A 124 -6.94 -2.39 -5.76
N PRO A 125 -7.18 -1.98 -7.00
CA PRO A 125 -7.62 -2.86 -8.07
C PRO A 125 -6.65 -4.02 -8.33
N SER A 126 -7.13 -5.02 -9.09
CA SER A 126 -6.29 -6.16 -9.47
C SER A 126 -5.09 -5.72 -10.32
N LEU A 127 -3.92 -6.31 -10.06
CA LEU A 127 -2.70 -6.14 -10.88
C LEU A 127 -2.76 -6.87 -12.24
N GLN A 128 -3.84 -7.59 -12.54
CA GLN A 128 -3.98 -8.30 -13.81
C GLN A 128 -3.96 -7.33 -15.00
N ARG A 129 -3.18 -7.66 -16.02
CA ARG A 129 -2.92 -6.81 -17.19
C ARG A 129 -4.17 -6.41 -17.96
N ASN A 130 -5.21 -7.21 -17.95
CA ASN A 130 -6.45 -7.00 -18.70
C ASN A 130 -7.28 -5.79 -18.23
N TYR A 131 -7.01 -5.25 -17.04
CA TYR A 131 -7.70 -4.06 -16.53
C TYR A 131 -7.08 -2.75 -17.00
N TYR A 132 -5.87 -2.76 -17.56
CA TYR A 132 -5.08 -1.56 -17.88
C TYR A 132 -4.78 -1.48 -19.37
N THR A 133 -4.85 -0.28 -19.93
CA THR A 133 -4.37 -0.01 -21.29
C THR A 133 -2.87 0.25 -21.32
N ALA A 134 -2.23 0.08 -22.48
CA ALA A 134 -0.81 0.38 -22.63
C ALA A 134 -0.49 1.87 -22.42
N ILE A 135 -1.42 2.75 -22.84
CA ILE A 135 -1.27 4.20 -22.67
C ILE A 135 -1.32 4.58 -21.19
N GLU A 136 -2.24 4.00 -20.41
CA GLU A 136 -2.31 4.24 -18.96
C GLU A 136 -1.01 3.83 -18.25
N LEU A 137 -0.49 2.64 -18.56
CA LEU A 137 0.76 2.18 -17.97
C LEU A 137 1.95 3.07 -18.36
N TRP A 138 1.99 3.53 -19.61
CA TRP A 138 3.00 4.46 -20.06
C TRP A 138 2.92 5.81 -19.33
N LEU A 139 1.72 6.36 -19.14
CA LEU A 139 1.50 7.58 -18.37
C LEU A 139 1.95 7.42 -16.91
N LEU A 140 1.58 6.32 -16.28
CA LEU A 140 1.96 6.02 -14.89
C LEU A 140 3.48 5.92 -14.71
N LYS A 141 4.20 5.32 -15.65
CA LYS A 141 5.67 5.27 -15.63
C LYS A 141 6.34 6.65 -15.71
N ASN A 142 5.64 7.65 -16.23
CA ASN A 142 6.16 9.01 -16.40
C ASN A 142 5.63 10.01 -15.35
N MET A 143 4.96 9.54 -14.30
CA MET A 143 4.35 10.39 -13.27
C MET A 143 5.36 11.24 -12.51
N GLU A 144 6.61 10.82 -12.37
CA GLU A 144 7.66 11.63 -11.72
C GLU A 144 7.80 13.01 -12.35
N ALA A 145 7.81 13.09 -13.69
CA ALA A 145 7.91 14.37 -14.41
C ALA A 145 6.74 15.31 -14.07
N ILE A 146 5.53 14.75 -13.96
CA ILE A 146 4.33 15.51 -13.59
C ILE A 146 4.44 16.05 -12.17
N TYR A 147 4.84 15.20 -11.20
CA TYR A 147 5.00 15.64 -9.80
C TYR A 147 6.12 16.66 -9.63
N ARG A 148 7.18 16.66 -10.44
CA ARG A 148 8.27 17.64 -10.39
C ARG A 148 7.84 19.05 -10.80
N ILE A 149 6.90 19.17 -11.74
CA ILE A 149 6.42 20.49 -12.22
C ILE A 149 5.22 21.00 -11.41
N TYR A 150 4.58 20.13 -10.63
CA TYR A 150 3.42 20.52 -9.82
C TYR A 150 3.88 21.37 -8.63
N ARG A 151 3.25 22.54 -8.43
CA ARG A 151 3.60 23.41 -7.31
C ARG A 151 3.28 22.74 -5.97
N TRP A 152 4.25 22.64 -5.08
CA TRP A 152 4.10 21.95 -3.79
C TRP A 152 2.90 22.45 -2.98
N LYS A 153 2.73 23.78 -2.83
CA LYS A 153 1.58 24.37 -2.14
C LYS A 153 0.23 23.95 -2.75
N SER A 154 0.17 23.81 -4.07
CA SER A 154 -1.04 23.34 -4.75
C SER A 154 -1.29 21.88 -4.48
N LEU A 155 -0.24 21.06 -4.47
CA LEU A 155 -0.31 19.63 -4.17
C LEU A 155 -0.76 19.40 -2.72
N LEU A 156 -0.21 20.12 -1.74
CA LEU A 156 -0.66 20.07 -0.34
C LEU A 156 -2.13 20.48 -0.16
N LYS A 157 -2.63 21.37 -0.99
CA LYS A 157 -4.05 21.79 -0.95
C LYS A 157 -4.99 20.80 -1.61
N SER A 158 -4.59 20.17 -2.71
CA SER A 158 -5.46 19.29 -3.52
C SER A 158 -5.30 17.81 -3.18
N GLY A 159 -4.09 17.34 -2.84
CA GLY A 159 -3.80 15.96 -2.54
C GLY A 159 -4.71 15.36 -1.46
N PRO A 160 -4.79 15.95 -0.26
CA PRO A 160 -5.67 15.46 0.80
C PRO A 160 -7.14 15.35 0.39
N LYS A 161 -7.61 16.29 -0.46
CA LYS A 161 -9.00 16.32 -0.93
C LYS A 161 -9.28 15.26 -2.01
N SER A 162 -8.25 14.80 -2.72
CA SER A 162 -8.41 13.78 -3.75
C SER A 162 -8.49 12.35 -3.18
N VAL A 163 -7.99 12.15 -1.95
CA VAL A 163 -7.90 10.83 -1.33
C VAL A 163 -8.79 10.65 -0.10
N SER A 164 -9.45 11.71 0.37
CA SER A 164 -10.37 11.61 1.52
C SER A 164 -11.52 12.59 1.44
N THR A 165 -12.70 12.13 1.85
CA THR A 165 -13.92 12.93 1.97
C THR A 165 -14.08 13.53 3.36
N THR A 166 -13.45 12.95 4.39
CA THR A 166 -13.56 13.40 5.79
C THR A 166 -12.47 14.42 6.17
N ASP A 167 -12.78 15.32 7.08
CA ASP A 167 -11.80 16.29 7.58
C ASP A 167 -10.64 15.61 8.32
N TYR A 168 -10.93 14.54 9.07
CA TYR A 168 -9.90 13.73 9.71
C TYR A 168 -8.93 13.13 8.68
N GLY A 169 -9.43 12.44 7.66
CA GLY A 169 -8.59 11.83 6.65
C GLY A 169 -7.81 12.85 5.82
N ARG A 170 -8.41 14.00 5.52
CA ARG A 170 -7.71 15.11 4.86
C ARG A 170 -6.58 15.68 5.70
N LYS A 171 -6.82 15.86 7.00
CA LYS A 171 -5.77 16.33 7.92
C LYS A 171 -4.66 15.29 8.03
N LEU A 172 -4.98 14.02 8.22
CA LEU A 172 -4.02 12.94 8.32
C LEU A 172 -3.15 12.86 7.05
N MET A 173 -3.76 12.90 5.86
CA MET A 173 -2.99 12.90 4.60
C MET A 173 -2.11 14.14 4.47
N TYR A 174 -2.60 15.33 4.86
CA TYR A 174 -1.78 16.53 4.89
C TYR A 174 -0.57 16.37 5.82
N ASP A 175 -0.77 15.87 7.04
CA ASP A 175 0.30 15.63 8.02
C ASP A 175 1.34 14.61 7.52
N MET A 176 0.91 13.56 6.80
CA MET A 176 1.82 12.61 6.14
C MET A 176 2.59 13.26 4.98
N MET A 177 1.95 14.12 4.18
CA MET A 177 2.63 14.85 3.11
C MET A 177 3.67 15.85 3.65
N MET A 178 3.44 16.44 4.84
CA MET A 178 4.39 17.37 5.47
C MET A 178 5.74 16.72 5.84
N VAL A 179 5.85 15.39 5.88
CA VAL A 179 7.14 14.68 6.00
C VAL A 179 8.10 15.01 4.83
N TYR A 180 7.54 15.45 3.70
CA TYR A 180 8.29 15.84 2.50
C TYR A 180 8.41 17.36 2.35
N ASP A 181 7.97 18.16 3.34
CA ASP A 181 8.06 19.62 3.25
C ASP A 181 9.53 20.06 3.16
N GLY A 182 9.80 20.99 2.26
CA GLY A 182 11.16 21.40 1.91
C GLY A 182 11.90 20.48 0.93
N ASP A 183 11.38 19.25 0.64
CA ASP A 183 11.98 18.33 -0.33
C ASP A 183 10.94 17.75 -1.33
N GLN A 184 10.35 18.64 -2.11
CA GLN A 184 9.41 18.25 -3.16
C GLN A 184 10.02 17.26 -4.18
N LYS A 185 11.34 17.33 -4.39
CA LYS A 185 12.02 16.41 -5.33
C LYS A 185 11.97 14.97 -4.80
N ARG A 186 12.15 14.79 -3.49
CA ARG A 186 11.99 13.48 -2.83
C ARG A 186 10.58 12.94 -3.01
N TYR A 187 9.55 13.78 -2.73
CA TYR A 187 8.16 13.40 -2.96
C TYR A 187 7.90 12.96 -4.39
N ALA A 188 8.28 13.78 -5.38
CA ALA A 188 8.06 13.52 -6.79
C ALA A 188 8.77 12.23 -7.24
N ARG A 189 10.02 12.03 -6.81
CA ARG A 189 10.81 10.84 -7.11
C ARG A 189 10.19 9.57 -6.52
N LEU A 190 9.78 9.61 -5.24
CA LEU A 190 9.15 8.46 -4.58
C LEU A 190 7.79 8.14 -5.20
N ALA A 191 6.94 9.13 -5.42
CA ALA A 191 5.63 8.96 -6.04
C ALA A 191 5.75 8.40 -7.46
N GLY A 192 6.63 8.98 -8.27
CA GLY A 192 6.89 8.50 -9.64
C GLY A 192 7.44 7.08 -9.66
N TYR A 193 8.35 6.77 -8.74
CA TYR A 193 8.91 5.43 -8.62
C TYR A 193 7.86 4.38 -8.25
N GLY A 194 6.96 4.69 -7.31
CA GLY A 194 5.86 3.80 -6.96
C GLY A 194 4.95 3.47 -8.15
N TYR A 195 4.58 4.47 -8.96
CA TYR A 195 3.81 4.23 -10.19
C TYR A 195 4.59 3.42 -11.24
N LYS A 196 5.91 3.61 -11.33
CA LYS A 196 6.77 2.83 -12.22
C LYS A 196 6.74 1.35 -11.85
N ILE A 197 7.05 1.01 -10.58
CA ILE A 197 7.10 -0.40 -10.14
C ILE A 197 5.72 -1.08 -10.17
N PHE A 198 4.64 -0.32 -9.95
CA PHE A 198 3.28 -0.78 -10.18
C PHE A 198 3.07 -1.17 -11.65
N SER A 199 3.42 -0.29 -12.59
CA SER A 199 3.25 -0.55 -14.02
C SER A 199 4.10 -1.74 -14.48
N GLU A 200 5.31 -1.88 -13.96
CA GLU A 200 6.19 -3.02 -14.24
C GLU A 200 5.60 -4.34 -13.73
N ALA A 201 4.97 -4.34 -12.55
CA ALA A 201 4.29 -5.52 -12.03
C ALA A 201 3.11 -5.93 -12.92
N VAL A 202 2.28 -4.98 -13.35
CA VAL A 202 1.17 -5.24 -14.28
C VAL A 202 1.66 -5.80 -15.61
N GLU A 203 2.79 -5.29 -16.13
CA GLU A 203 3.38 -5.74 -17.41
C GLU A 203 3.97 -7.15 -17.34
N LYS A 204 4.24 -7.70 -16.14
CA LYS A 204 4.63 -9.11 -16.00
C LYS A 204 3.52 -10.08 -16.42
N LYS A 205 2.27 -9.62 -16.56
CA LYS A 205 1.11 -10.41 -17.02
C LYS A 205 0.88 -11.69 -16.19
N LEU A 206 1.18 -11.64 -14.89
CA LEU A 206 0.90 -12.74 -13.98
C LEU A 206 -0.59 -12.79 -13.66
N SER A 207 -1.05 -13.95 -13.17
CA SER A 207 -2.47 -14.16 -12.83
C SER A 207 -2.91 -13.32 -11.63
N TYR A 208 -2.01 -13.07 -10.68
CA TYR A 208 -2.32 -12.44 -9.39
C TYR A 208 -3.56 -13.04 -8.73
N GLU A 209 -3.66 -14.37 -8.83
CA GLU A 209 -4.75 -15.10 -8.21
C GLU A 209 -4.55 -15.17 -6.70
N VAL A 210 -5.56 -14.74 -5.96
CA VAL A 210 -5.57 -14.81 -4.50
C VAL A 210 -6.30 -16.07 -4.08
N LYS A 211 -5.59 -17.02 -3.47
CA LYS A 211 -6.13 -18.32 -3.05
C LYS A 211 -6.77 -18.31 -1.66
N CYS A 212 -6.38 -17.34 -0.80
CA CYS A 212 -7.00 -17.18 0.51
C CYS A 212 -8.31 -16.37 0.44
N PRO A 213 -9.11 -16.33 1.52
CA PRO A 213 -10.23 -15.39 1.64
C PRO A 213 -9.80 -13.96 1.34
N GLN A 214 -10.57 -13.28 0.48
CA GLN A 214 -10.27 -11.94 0.02
C GLN A 214 -11.45 -11.00 0.30
N LEU A 215 -11.16 -9.82 0.88
CA LEU A 215 -12.09 -8.71 0.99
C LEU A 215 -11.56 -7.53 0.18
N VAL A 216 -12.35 -7.06 -0.77
CA VAL A 216 -12.03 -5.89 -1.60
C VAL A 216 -12.93 -4.74 -1.17
N ILE A 217 -12.33 -3.64 -0.75
CA ILE A 217 -13.03 -2.44 -0.28
C ILE A 217 -12.69 -1.27 -1.19
N CYS A 218 -13.69 -0.44 -1.51
CA CYS A 218 -13.48 0.81 -2.25
C CYS A 218 -14.42 1.91 -1.77
N GLY A 219 -13.87 3.12 -1.65
CA GLY A 219 -14.69 4.32 -1.45
C GLY A 219 -15.53 4.63 -2.69
N LYS A 220 -16.84 4.89 -2.52
CA LYS A 220 -17.73 5.29 -3.63
C LYS A 220 -17.31 6.61 -4.28
N GLU A 221 -16.61 7.46 -3.51
CA GLU A 221 -16.10 8.75 -3.97
C GLU A 221 -14.59 8.75 -4.21
N ASP A 222 -13.95 7.58 -4.34
CA ASP A 222 -12.52 7.52 -4.65
C ASP A 222 -12.23 8.23 -5.99
N ARG A 223 -11.37 9.25 -5.92
CA ARG A 223 -10.93 10.04 -7.08
C ARG A 223 -9.48 9.76 -7.47
N ALA A 224 -8.85 8.75 -6.86
CA ALA A 224 -7.48 8.37 -7.16
C ALA A 224 -7.44 7.57 -8.48
N GLY A 225 -7.15 8.27 -9.57
CA GLY A 225 -7.04 7.66 -10.90
C GLY A 225 -8.36 7.03 -11.39
N SER A 226 -8.29 5.77 -11.81
CA SER A 226 -9.44 5.02 -12.35
C SER A 226 -9.86 3.86 -11.45
N CYS A 227 -9.59 3.91 -10.15
CA CYS A 227 -9.81 2.83 -9.19
C CYS A 227 -11.24 2.27 -9.26
N ILE A 228 -12.25 3.14 -9.16
CA ILE A 228 -13.68 2.75 -9.26
C ILE A 228 -13.97 2.01 -10.57
N ARG A 229 -13.45 2.49 -11.70
CA ARG A 229 -13.66 1.85 -13.01
C ARG A 229 -13.07 0.45 -13.05
N TYR A 230 -11.86 0.27 -12.52
CA TYR A 230 -11.18 -1.03 -12.50
C TYR A 230 -11.89 -2.01 -11.56
N LEU A 231 -12.36 -1.55 -10.39
CA LEU A 231 -13.06 -2.40 -9.44
C LEU A 231 -14.47 -2.80 -9.92
N LYS A 232 -15.20 -1.92 -10.59
CA LYS A 232 -16.45 -2.29 -11.28
C LYS A 232 -16.22 -3.32 -12.38
N ALA A 233 -15.12 -3.20 -13.14
CA ALA A 233 -14.74 -4.20 -14.13
C ALA A 233 -14.34 -5.53 -13.45
N TYR A 234 -13.66 -5.48 -12.31
CA TYR A 234 -13.31 -6.65 -11.51
C TYR A 234 -14.57 -7.41 -11.05
N GLU A 235 -15.57 -6.73 -10.47
CA GLU A 235 -16.85 -7.34 -10.10
C GLU A 235 -17.52 -8.05 -11.29
N LYS A 236 -17.61 -7.34 -12.43
CA LYS A 236 -18.23 -7.86 -13.65
C LYS A 236 -17.50 -9.11 -14.19
N ASN A 237 -16.16 -9.10 -14.16
CA ASN A 237 -15.36 -10.16 -14.79
C ASN A 237 -15.20 -11.39 -13.89
N THR A 238 -15.22 -11.21 -12.57
CA THR A 238 -14.92 -12.29 -11.61
C THR A 238 -16.15 -12.81 -10.87
N GLY A 239 -17.24 -12.04 -10.84
CA GLY A 239 -18.40 -12.31 -10.00
C GLY A 239 -18.16 -12.09 -8.50
N LYS A 240 -16.96 -11.64 -8.10
CA LYS A 240 -16.65 -11.31 -6.71
C LYS A 240 -17.13 -9.91 -6.39
N SER A 241 -17.75 -9.72 -5.22
CA SER A 241 -18.26 -8.42 -4.79
C SER A 241 -17.15 -7.53 -4.24
N VAL A 242 -17.28 -6.23 -4.48
CA VAL A 242 -16.52 -5.17 -3.83
C VAL A 242 -17.38 -4.55 -2.73
N GLN A 243 -16.83 -4.36 -1.54
CA GLN A 243 -17.50 -3.65 -0.46
C GLN A 243 -17.33 -2.14 -0.70
N TRP A 244 -18.39 -1.51 -1.24
CA TRP A 244 -18.43 -0.07 -1.45
C TRP A 244 -18.78 0.67 -0.16
N ILE A 245 -17.92 1.62 0.24
CA ILE A 245 -18.12 2.45 1.44
C ILE A 245 -18.33 3.92 1.06
N ASP A 246 -19.09 4.67 1.88
CA ASP A 246 -19.36 6.11 1.71
C ASP A 246 -18.18 6.96 2.22
#